data_7b87914036a647fdd5b3eefd603c2be1
#
_entry.id   7b87914036a647fdd5b3eefd603c2be1
#
_cell.length_a   1.000
_cell.length_b   1.000
_cell.length_c   1.000
_cell.angle_alpha   90.00
_cell.angle_beta   90.00
_cell.angle_gamma   90.00
#
_symmetry.space_group_name_H-M   'P 1'
#
loop_
_entity.id
_entity.type
_entity.pdbx_description
1 polymer ?
#
loop_
_entity_poly.entity_id
_entity_poly.type
_entity_poly.pdbx_seq_one_letter_code
_entity_poly.pdbx_strand_id
1 'polypeptide(L)'
;IEQDIEHIENFDPVLFDRISTDEDFLEVYLGRGNVESLRQVDYKKQEKLEVGDDLSSLPEHVAGEYMDIEKAPVVMSLKDANAVGVVGDADSLYSMMKNMIMDIISRQYYGDICIYALLDDNIGKYNWLRGIKALNSSNGNRNIVCDQESKNRVFENLYKELSIRKDEK
;
A
#
# COMPACT_ATOMS: atom_id res chain seq x y z
N ILE A 1 -4.42 1.71 -12.75
CA ILE A 1 -3.14 2.45 -12.63
C ILE A 1 -3.01 3.47 -13.75
N GLU A 2 -3.12 3.10 -15.03
CA GLU A 2 -3.09 4.09 -16.13
C GLU A 2 -4.27 5.05 -16.03
N GLN A 3 -5.46 4.55 -15.73
CA GLN A 3 -6.65 5.36 -15.43
C GLN A 3 -6.44 6.25 -14.20
N ASP A 4 -5.83 5.74 -13.13
CA ASP A 4 -5.57 6.53 -11.92
C ASP A 4 -4.59 7.68 -12.19
N ILE A 5 -3.58 7.47 -13.06
CA ILE A 5 -2.69 8.55 -13.49
C ILE A 5 -3.47 9.61 -14.27
N GLU A 6 -4.33 9.19 -15.18
CA GLU A 6 -5.18 10.08 -15.95
C GLU A 6 -6.13 10.88 -15.05
N HIS A 7 -6.72 10.24 -14.04
CA HIS A 7 -7.55 10.91 -13.03
C HIS A 7 -6.76 11.96 -12.23
N ILE A 8 -5.52 11.64 -11.83
CA ILE A 8 -4.65 12.58 -11.12
C ILE A 8 -4.30 13.78 -12.01
N GLU A 9 -3.95 13.55 -13.27
CA GLU A 9 -3.61 14.61 -14.22
C GLU A 9 -4.80 15.53 -14.52
N ASN A 10 -6.01 14.99 -14.56
CA ASN A 10 -7.23 15.73 -14.86
C ASN A 10 -7.94 16.28 -13.60
N PHE A 11 -7.41 16.08 -12.41
CA PHE A 11 -8.07 16.45 -11.15
C PHE A 11 -9.50 15.89 -11.04
N ASP A 12 -9.68 14.63 -11.43
CA ASP A 12 -10.97 13.97 -11.48
C ASP A 12 -11.60 13.85 -10.09
N PRO A 13 -12.94 14.07 -9.94
CA PRO A 13 -13.64 13.91 -8.66
C PRO A 13 -13.64 12.48 -8.10
N VAL A 14 -13.24 11.47 -8.87
CA VAL A 14 -13.02 10.08 -8.39
C VAL A 14 -11.81 10.00 -7.43
N LEU A 15 -10.93 11.01 -7.43
CA LEU A 15 -9.87 11.10 -6.42
C LEU A 15 -10.49 11.35 -5.03
N PHE A 16 -9.92 10.70 -4.01
CA PHE A 16 -10.34 10.82 -2.61
C PHE A 16 -11.72 10.23 -2.30
N ASP A 17 -12.20 9.28 -3.07
CA ASP A 17 -13.52 8.68 -2.92
C ASP A 17 -13.57 7.49 -1.95
N ARG A 18 -12.42 6.84 -1.66
CA ARG A 18 -12.36 5.71 -0.74
C ARG A 18 -12.50 6.14 0.70
N ILE A 19 -13.54 5.65 1.36
CA ILE A 19 -13.84 5.93 2.76
C ILE A 19 -13.56 4.71 3.65
N SER A 20 -13.51 4.91 4.95
CA SER A 20 -13.14 3.87 5.94
C SER A 20 -14.05 2.64 5.94
N THR A 21 -15.25 2.73 5.37
CA THR A 21 -16.20 1.62 5.23
C THR A 21 -15.97 0.75 4.00
N ASP A 22 -15.20 1.22 3.03
CA ASP A 22 -14.96 0.49 1.80
C ASP A 22 -14.06 -0.71 2.01
N GLU A 23 -14.24 -1.75 1.19
CA GLU A 23 -13.45 -2.98 1.27
C GLU A 23 -11.98 -2.74 0.92
N ASP A 24 -11.72 -1.85 -0.06
CA ASP A 24 -10.41 -1.48 -0.55
C ASP A 24 -9.79 -0.25 0.15
N PHE A 25 -10.40 0.18 1.28
CA PHE A 25 -9.82 1.23 2.12
C PHE A 25 -8.45 0.84 2.66
N LEU A 26 -7.46 1.71 2.47
CA LEU A 26 -6.05 1.47 2.80
C LEU A 26 -5.41 0.29 2.04
N GLU A 27 -5.97 -0.12 0.92
CA GLU A 27 -5.28 -0.95 -0.04
C GLU A 27 -4.27 -0.10 -0.82
N VAL A 28 -2.99 -0.47 -0.74
CA VAL A 28 -1.87 0.32 -1.27
C VAL A 28 -1.20 -0.42 -2.41
N TYR A 29 -0.95 0.29 -3.49
CA TYR A 29 -0.20 -0.22 -4.63
C TYR A 29 1.30 -0.17 -4.37
N LEU A 30 1.96 -1.31 -4.46
CA LEU A 30 3.40 -1.45 -4.22
C LEU A 30 4.24 -1.41 -5.50
N GLY A 31 3.64 -1.79 -6.63
CA GLY A 31 4.35 -1.90 -7.91
C GLY A 31 3.80 -2.99 -8.80
N ARG A 32 4.58 -3.44 -9.78
CA ARG A 32 4.26 -4.57 -10.65
C ARG A 32 5.19 -5.73 -10.35
N GLY A 33 4.63 -6.92 -10.30
CA GLY A 33 5.36 -8.15 -10.03
C GLY A 33 4.63 -9.36 -10.60
N ASN A 34 5.20 -10.53 -10.37
CA ASN A 34 4.51 -11.77 -10.64
C ASN A 34 3.60 -12.07 -9.46
N VAL A 35 2.33 -12.24 -9.73
CA VAL A 35 1.29 -12.51 -8.72
C VAL A 35 0.64 -13.84 -9.06
N GLU A 36 0.47 -14.66 -8.03
CA GLU A 36 -0.22 -15.93 -8.16
C GLU A 36 -1.65 -15.72 -8.69
N SER A 37 -2.05 -16.51 -9.68
CA SER A 37 -3.38 -16.42 -10.27
C SER A 37 -4.45 -16.80 -9.25
N LEU A 38 -5.47 -15.96 -9.07
CA LEU A 38 -6.62 -16.24 -8.20
C LEU A 38 -7.43 -17.46 -8.67
N ARG A 39 -7.33 -17.80 -9.93
CA ARG A 39 -7.98 -18.97 -10.53
C ARG A 39 -6.90 -19.89 -11.05
N GLN A 40 -6.51 -20.85 -10.23
CA GLN A 40 -5.59 -21.90 -10.63
C GLN A 40 -6.29 -22.95 -11.49
N VAL A 41 -5.56 -23.47 -12.47
CA VAL A 41 -6.04 -24.62 -13.25
C VAL A 41 -5.90 -25.87 -12.38
N ASP A 42 -7.02 -26.45 -11.96
CA ASP A 42 -7.02 -27.72 -11.22
C ASP A 42 -6.70 -28.86 -12.20
N TYR A 43 -5.44 -29.28 -12.19
CA TYR A 43 -4.96 -30.38 -12.98
C TYR A 43 -4.55 -31.55 -12.08
N LYS A 44 -5.27 -32.69 -12.25
CA LYS A 44 -4.89 -33.94 -11.60
C LYS A 44 -3.96 -34.72 -12.52
N LYS A 45 -2.69 -34.85 -12.08
CA LYS A 45 -1.71 -35.65 -12.78
C LYS A 45 -2.21 -37.11 -12.91
N GLN A 46 -2.46 -37.55 -14.13
CA GLN A 46 -2.83 -38.95 -14.39
C GLN A 46 -1.59 -39.81 -14.32
N GLU A 47 -1.62 -40.89 -13.52
CA GLU A 47 -0.59 -41.90 -13.53
C GLU A 47 -0.63 -42.63 -14.89
N LYS A 48 0.45 -42.51 -15.65
CA LYS A 48 0.55 -43.11 -16.99
C LYS A 48 1.02 -44.54 -16.87
N LEU A 49 0.24 -45.42 -17.49
CA LEU A 49 0.61 -46.85 -17.72
C LEU A 49 1.37 -47.06 -19.02
N GLU A 50 1.46 -46.07 -19.93
CA GLU A 50 2.13 -46.21 -21.22
C GLU A 50 3.00 -45.00 -21.58
N VAL A 51 4.06 -45.29 -22.34
CA VAL A 51 5.12 -44.35 -22.72
C VAL A 51 4.68 -43.46 -23.88
N GLY A 52 4.76 -42.15 -23.68
CA GLY A 52 5.20 -41.24 -24.73
C GLY A 52 4.19 -40.79 -25.75
N ASP A 53 3.18 -40.03 -25.34
CA ASP A 53 2.55 -39.07 -26.24
C ASP A 53 2.93 -37.65 -25.75
N ASP A 54 3.50 -36.80 -26.62
CA ASP A 54 3.87 -35.41 -26.32
C ASP A 54 2.67 -34.58 -25.81
N LEU A 55 1.44 -34.94 -26.24
CA LEU A 55 0.19 -34.32 -25.80
C LEU A 55 -0.10 -34.56 -24.30
N SER A 56 0.47 -35.59 -23.72
CA SER A 56 0.22 -35.97 -22.34
C SER A 56 0.84 -35.02 -21.32
N SER A 57 1.85 -34.22 -21.69
CA SER A 57 2.48 -33.19 -20.88
C SER A 57 1.84 -31.80 -21.06
N LEU A 58 1.01 -31.63 -22.08
CA LEU A 58 0.37 -30.37 -22.43
C LEU A 58 -0.49 -29.79 -21.28
N PRO A 59 -1.34 -30.57 -20.58
CA PRO A 59 -2.13 -30.03 -19.48
C PRO A 59 -1.28 -29.53 -18.30
N GLU A 60 -0.14 -30.20 -18.00
CA GLU A 60 0.79 -29.81 -16.96
C GLU A 60 1.52 -28.51 -17.36
N HIS A 61 1.90 -28.39 -18.63
CA HIS A 61 2.53 -27.18 -19.17
C HIS A 61 1.58 -25.99 -19.13
N VAL A 62 0.34 -26.16 -19.59
CA VAL A 62 -0.70 -25.13 -19.56
C VAL A 62 -1.03 -24.72 -18.13
N ALA A 63 -1.18 -25.68 -17.20
CA ALA A 63 -1.41 -25.36 -15.79
C ALA A 63 -0.28 -24.52 -15.20
N GLY A 64 0.98 -24.86 -15.51
CA GLY A 64 2.16 -24.11 -15.07
C GLY A 64 2.23 -22.70 -15.68
N GLU A 65 1.86 -22.55 -16.95
CA GLU A 65 1.89 -21.26 -17.66
C GLU A 65 0.87 -20.25 -17.09
N TYR A 66 -0.25 -20.73 -16.53
CA TYR A 66 -1.30 -19.88 -15.94
C TYR A 66 -1.27 -19.82 -14.41
N MET A 67 -0.23 -20.35 -13.75
CA MET A 67 -0.09 -20.25 -12.29
C MET A 67 0.17 -18.81 -11.84
N ASP A 68 0.96 -18.07 -12.59
CA ASP A 68 1.35 -16.70 -12.27
C ASP A 68 0.93 -15.74 -13.37
N ILE A 69 0.55 -14.53 -12.94
CA ILE A 69 0.29 -13.40 -13.84
C ILE A 69 1.51 -12.51 -13.79
N GLU A 70 2.22 -12.41 -14.90
CA GLU A 70 3.39 -11.55 -15.02
C GLU A 70 3.00 -10.07 -15.04
N LYS A 71 3.82 -9.24 -14.42
CA LYS A 71 3.66 -7.77 -14.38
C LYS A 71 2.28 -7.30 -13.89
N ALA A 72 1.64 -8.11 -13.10
CA ALA A 72 0.39 -7.75 -12.44
C ALA A 72 0.62 -6.67 -11.38
N PRO A 73 -0.38 -5.82 -11.06
CA PRO A 73 -0.29 -4.91 -9.94
C PRO A 73 -0.19 -5.69 -8.62
N VAL A 74 0.81 -5.35 -7.82
CA VAL A 74 0.96 -5.88 -6.46
C VAL A 74 0.34 -4.88 -5.51
N VAL A 75 -0.68 -5.30 -4.78
CA VAL A 75 -1.38 -4.49 -3.78
C VAL A 75 -1.25 -5.11 -2.40
N MET A 76 -1.37 -4.29 -1.37
CA MET A 76 -1.31 -4.72 0.03
C MET A 76 -2.34 -3.96 0.85
N SER A 77 -3.14 -4.66 1.65
CA SER A 77 -4.05 -4.05 2.62
C SER A 77 -3.27 -3.63 3.88
N LEU A 78 -3.24 -2.35 4.17
CA LEU A 78 -2.74 -1.82 5.45
C LEU A 78 -3.79 -1.93 6.56
N LYS A 79 -5.08 -2.04 6.21
CA LYS A 79 -6.19 -2.22 7.15
C LYS A 79 -6.07 -3.55 7.90
N ASP A 80 -5.62 -4.59 7.20
CA ASP A 80 -5.49 -5.94 7.75
C ASP A 80 -4.12 -6.20 8.41
N ALA A 81 -3.16 -5.30 8.21
CA ALA A 81 -1.81 -5.43 8.74
C ALA A 81 -1.59 -4.55 9.97
N ASN A 82 -1.25 -5.17 11.12
CA ASN A 82 -0.87 -4.41 12.31
C ASN A 82 0.48 -3.71 12.18
N ALA A 83 1.38 -4.27 11.39
CA ALA A 83 2.70 -3.72 11.09
C ALA A 83 3.21 -4.26 9.76
N VAL A 84 3.86 -3.41 9.00
CA VAL A 84 4.52 -3.76 7.73
C VAL A 84 5.97 -3.33 7.80
N GLY A 85 6.88 -4.28 7.58
CA GLY A 85 8.31 -4.03 7.47
C GLY A 85 8.73 -4.04 6.01
N VAL A 86 9.48 -3.02 5.58
CA VAL A 86 10.07 -2.95 4.25
C VAL A 86 11.59 -2.98 4.38
N VAL A 87 12.25 -3.89 3.68
CA VAL A 87 13.70 -4.07 3.72
C VAL A 87 14.27 -3.93 2.31
N GLY A 88 15.32 -3.15 2.17
CA GLY A 88 15.99 -2.92 0.89
C GLY A 88 17.09 -1.86 1.02
N ASP A 89 17.63 -1.43 -0.11
CA ASP A 89 18.55 -0.29 -0.15
C ASP A 89 17.82 1.04 0.11
N ALA A 90 18.54 2.04 0.58
CA ALA A 90 17.97 3.31 1.05
C ALA A 90 17.18 4.08 -0.03
N ASP A 91 17.57 3.98 -1.31
CA ASP A 91 16.91 4.72 -2.39
C ASP A 91 15.64 4.00 -2.86
N SER A 92 15.67 2.68 -2.93
CA SER A 92 14.48 1.85 -3.19
C SER A 92 13.44 1.99 -2.08
N LEU A 93 13.87 1.94 -0.82
CA LEU A 93 13.00 2.14 0.35
C LEU A 93 12.33 3.53 0.31
N TYR A 94 13.11 4.57 0.02
CA TYR A 94 12.59 5.92 -0.10
C TYR A 94 11.54 6.04 -1.21
N SER A 95 11.85 5.49 -2.38
CA SER A 95 10.95 5.51 -3.55
C SER A 95 9.65 4.75 -3.27
N MET A 96 9.76 3.58 -2.67
CA MET A 96 8.61 2.77 -2.28
C MET A 96 7.73 3.48 -1.25
N MET A 97 8.33 4.00 -0.17
CA MET A 97 7.60 4.76 0.85
C MET A 97 6.90 5.98 0.25
N LYS A 98 7.57 6.71 -0.64
CA LYS A 98 7.00 7.87 -1.32
C LYS A 98 5.79 7.45 -2.16
N ASN A 99 5.90 6.38 -2.95
CA ASN A 99 4.81 5.88 -3.77
C ASN A 99 3.62 5.43 -2.90
N MET A 100 3.86 4.70 -1.81
CA MET A 100 2.80 4.29 -0.87
C MET A 100 2.05 5.50 -0.29
N ILE A 101 2.77 6.51 0.18
CA ILE A 101 2.15 7.71 0.75
C ILE A 101 1.37 8.46 -0.33
N MET A 102 1.92 8.60 -1.53
CA MET A 102 1.23 9.27 -2.64
C MET A 102 -0.03 8.53 -3.05
N ASP A 103 0.00 7.20 -3.11
CA ASP A 103 -1.14 6.36 -3.39
C ASP A 103 -2.24 6.53 -2.32
N ILE A 104 -1.89 6.49 -1.05
CA ILE A 104 -2.82 6.70 0.06
C ILE A 104 -3.50 8.07 -0.05
N ILE A 105 -2.73 9.15 -0.18
CA ILE A 105 -3.28 10.50 -0.16
C ILE A 105 -4.05 10.88 -1.43
N SER A 106 -3.89 10.15 -2.53
CA SER A 106 -4.63 10.41 -3.76
C SER A 106 -5.96 9.66 -3.83
N ARG A 107 -6.07 8.50 -3.20
CA ARG A 107 -7.25 7.65 -3.28
C ARG A 107 -8.16 7.73 -2.07
N GLN A 108 -7.59 7.88 -0.88
CA GLN A 108 -8.36 7.84 0.35
C GLN A 108 -9.00 9.20 0.68
N TYR A 109 -10.19 9.18 1.25
CA TYR A 109 -10.80 10.39 1.76
C TYR A 109 -9.96 10.99 2.88
N TYR A 110 -9.57 12.23 2.73
CA TYR A 110 -8.63 12.92 3.62
C TYR A 110 -9.12 13.08 5.07
N GLY A 111 -10.43 12.96 5.31
CA GLY A 111 -11.03 13.00 6.64
C GLY A 111 -10.86 11.70 7.44
N ASP A 112 -10.67 10.59 6.74
CA ASP A 112 -10.58 9.26 7.36
C ASP A 112 -9.14 8.82 7.63
N ILE A 113 -8.14 9.56 7.12
CA ILE A 113 -6.74 9.23 7.27
C ILE A 113 -5.97 10.27 8.07
N CYS A 114 -5.10 9.81 8.94
CA CYS A 114 -4.11 10.63 9.63
C CYS A 114 -2.76 9.92 9.59
N ILE A 115 -1.74 10.62 9.10
CA ILE A 115 -0.39 10.07 8.93
C ILE A 115 0.53 10.68 9.99
N TYR A 116 1.32 9.84 10.65
CA TYR A 116 2.40 10.23 11.54
C TYR A 116 3.72 9.75 10.94
N ALA A 117 4.65 10.66 10.72
CA ALA A 117 5.97 10.36 10.18
C ALA A 117 7.05 10.54 11.24
N LEU A 118 7.80 9.47 11.50
CA LEU A 118 8.98 9.50 12.35
C LEU A 118 10.21 9.40 11.44
N LEU A 119 10.98 10.47 11.36
CA LEU A 119 12.11 10.59 10.46
C LEU A 119 13.41 10.57 11.29
N ASP A 120 14.40 9.93 10.74
CA ASP A 120 15.78 10.06 11.19
C ASP A 120 16.36 11.41 10.74
N ASP A 121 17.56 11.75 11.16
CA ASP A 121 18.22 13.07 11.04
C ASP A 121 18.25 13.70 9.64
N ASN A 122 17.85 13.00 8.60
CA ASN A 122 17.93 13.47 7.21
C ASN A 122 16.63 14.12 6.70
N ILE A 123 16.16 15.18 7.34
CA ILE A 123 14.91 15.88 7.04
C ILE A 123 14.86 16.43 5.60
N GLY A 124 16.00 16.83 5.05
CA GLY A 124 16.06 17.46 3.72
C GLY A 124 15.41 16.62 2.63
N LYS A 125 15.62 15.31 2.64
CA LYS A 125 15.07 14.35 1.69
C LYS A 125 13.53 14.23 1.80
N TYR A 126 12.97 14.53 2.97
CA TYR A 126 11.55 14.37 3.31
C TYR A 126 10.76 15.68 3.34
N ASN A 127 11.33 16.80 2.87
CA ASN A 127 10.66 18.10 2.92
C ASN A 127 9.30 18.13 2.19
N TRP A 128 9.09 17.29 1.20
CA TRP A 128 7.83 17.16 0.48
C TRP A 128 6.65 16.71 1.37
N LEU A 129 6.92 15.98 2.46
CA LEU A 129 5.91 15.58 3.45
C LEU A 129 5.21 16.79 4.07
N ARG A 130 5.87 17.96 4.11
CA ARG A 130 5.31 19.18 4.69
C ARG A 130 4.10 19.73 3.93
N GLY A 131 3.95 19.34 2.65
CA GLY A 131 2.81 19.72 1.81
C GLY A 131 1.58 18.82 1.99
N ILE A 132 1.71 17.69 2.70
CA ILE A 132 0.64 16.69 2.81
C ILE A 132 -0.31 17.06 3.96
N LYS A 133 -1.60 17.25 3.63
CA LYS A 133 -2.64 17.62 4.60
C LYS A 133 -2.88 16.52 5.66
N ALA A 134 -2.81 15.24 5.28
CA ALA A 134 -2.98 14.11 6.20
C ALA A 134 -1.90 14.01 7.29
N LEU A 135 -0.78 14.75 7.16
CA LEU A 135 0.25 14.91 8.18
C LEU A 135 0.01 16.10 9.12
N ASN A 136 -1.14 16.75 9.03
CA ASN A 136 -1.50 17.82 9.96
C ASN A 136 -2.53 17.29 10.97
N SER A 137 -2.33 17.62 12.23
CA SER A 137 -3.32 17.38 13.26
C SER A 137 -4.45 18.41 13.21
N SER A 138 -5.55 18.13 13.88
CA SER A 138 -6.72 19.03 13.99
C SER A 138 -6.41 20.41 14.54
N ASN A 139 -5.37 20.52 15.36
CA ASN A 139 -4.89 21.77 15.94
C ASN A 139 -3.86 22.53 15.06
N GLY A 140 -3.63 22.09 13.82
CA GLY A 140 -2.72 22.71 12.86
C GLY A 140 -1.24 22.34 13.04
N ASN A 141 -0.89 21.52 14.01
CA ASN A 141 0.46 21.02 14.18
C ASN A 141 0.77 19.92 13.17
N ARG A 142 2.03 19.79 12.78
CA ARG A 142 2.47 18.71 11.89
C ARG A 142 2.81 17.46 12.68
N ASN A 143 2.31 16.33 12.21
CA ASN A 143 2.59 15.00 12.76
C ASN A 143 3.91 14.43 12.21
N ILE A 144 4.95 15.27 12.19
CA ILE A 144 6.29 14.88 11.72
C ILE A 144 7.26 15.02 12.89
N VAL A 145 7.91 13.91 13.23
CA VAL A 145 8.97 13.83 14.23
C VAL A 145 10.32 13.87 13.53
N CYS A 146 11.14 14.83 13.86
CA CYS A 146 12.47 15.01 13.28
C CYS A 146 13.52 15.42 14.35
N ASP A 147 13.10 15.72 15.57
CA ASP A 147 13.92 16.08 16.69
C ASP A 147 13.20 15.76 18.02
N GLN A 148 13.87 15.96 19.14
CA GLN A 148 13.31 15.64 20.46
C GLN A 148 12.09 16.51 20.83
N GLU A 149 12.04 17.75 20.39
CA GLU A 149 10.92 18.66 20.66
C GLU A 149 9.67 18.23 19.89
N SER A 150 9.80 17.98 18.58
CA SER A 150 8.72 17.49 17.74
C SER A 150 8.24 16.11 18.20
N LYS A 151 9.14 15.24 18.68
CA LYS A 151 8.80 13.95 19.26
C LYS A 151 7.83 14.12 20.43
N ASN A 152 8.18 14.91 21.42
CA ASN A 152 7.35 15.09 22.61
C ASN A 152 5.96 15.62 22.23
N ARG A 153 5.91 16.65 21.38
CA ARG A 153 4.66 17.25 20.90
C ARG A 153 3.79 16.28 20.12
N VAL A 154 4.37 15.54 19.18
CA VAL A 154 3.61 14.61 18.33
C VAL A 154 3.09 13.41 19.12
N PHE A 155 3.90 12.85 20.03
CA PHE A 155 3.46 11.76 20.88
C PHE A 155 2.38 12.18 21.88
N GLU A 156 2.45 13.40 22.43
CA GLU A 156 1.38 13.93 23.28
C GLU A 156 0.06 14.07 22.51
N ASN A 157 0.11 14.59 21.28
CA ASN A 157 -1.09 14.70 20.44
C ASN A 157 -1.64 13.32 20.07
N LEU A 158 -0.78 12.39 19.68
CA LEU A 158 -1.18 11.01 19.36
C LEU A 158 -1.84 10.32 20.56
N TYR A 159 -1.28 10.49 21.75
CA TYR A 159 -1.86 9.93 22.97
C TYR A 159 -3.26 10.50 23.25
N LYS A 160 -3.44 11.82 23.12
CA LYS A 160 -4.74 12.46 23.27
C LYS A 160 -5.76 11.94 22.27
N GLU A 161 -5.39 11.85 20.99
CA GLU A 161 -6.23 11.32 19.91
C GLU A 161 -6.67 9.88 20.18
N LEU A 162 -5.73 9.01 20.54
CA LEU A 162 -6.03 7.61 20.85
C LEU A 162 -6.88 7.44 22.12
N SER A 163 -6.72 8.33 23.10
CA SER A 163 -7.55 8.31 24.32
C SER A 163 -9.00 8.66 23.99
N ILE A 164 -9.23 9.68 23.16
CA ILE A 164 -10.59 10.07 22.71
C ILE A 164 -11.24 8.89 21.98
N ARG A 165 -10.57 8.28 21.03
CA ARG A 165 -11.10 7.12 20.26
C ARG A 165 -11.38 5.90 21.12
N LYS A 166 -10.68 5.75 22.24
CA LYS A 166 -10.94 4.65 23.18
C LYS A 166 -12.23 4.89 23.96
N ASP A 167 -12.53 6.13 24.31
CA ASP A 167 -13.70 6.50 25.11
C ASP A 167 -14.99 6.53 24.25
N GLU A 168 -14.87 6.60 22.91
CA GLU A 168 -15.97 6.56 21.96
C GLU A 168 -16.45 5.14 21.58
N LYS A 169 -15.73 4.10 22.02
CA LYS A 169 -16.08 2.67 21.82
C LYS A 169 -16.83 2.10 23.03
#